data_f71659881b79d20998c981dc5a034bfb
#
_entry.id   f71659881b79d20998c981dc5a034bfb
#
_cell.length_a   1.000
_cell.length_b   1.000
_cell.length_c   1.000
_cell.angle_alpha   90.00
_cell.angle_beta   90.00
_cell.angle_gamma   90.00
#
_symmetry.space_group_name_H-M   'P 1'
#
loop_
_entity.id
_entity.type
_entity.pdbx_description
1 polymer ?
#
loop_
_entity_poly.entity_id
_entity_poly.type
_entity_poly.pdbx_seq_one_letter_code
_entity_poly.pdbx_strand_id
1 'polypeptide(L)'
;MWCVAELNEEYIARMEDVLALYERPYRSAEPVICLDEKPVCLHDDVRPGRPARPGHIAKRDNEYRRCGTANIFAVVEPKAGRHWNCATPNRSAAQFARVAQRLVAHYPFARKIHLVMDNLNIHCRKSL
;
A
#
# COMPACT_ATOMS: atom_id res chain seq x y z
N MET A 1 -9.05 -3.83 -22.31
CA MET A 1 -9.96 -2.66 -22.36
C MET A 1 -9.56 -1.74 -21.23
N TRP A 2 -9.14 -0.52 -21.53
CA TRP A 2 -8.84 0.48 -20.50
C TRP A 2 -10.18 1.03 -19.99
N CYS A 3 -10.45 0.89 -18.68
CA CYS A 3 -11.59 1.54 -18.08
C CYS A 3 -11.30 3.04 -18.01
N VAL A 4 -11.97 3.82 -18.84
CA VAL A 4 -11.97 5.28 -18.71
C VAL A 4 -12.95 5.59 -17.56
N ALA A 5 -12.48 6.25 -16.51
CA ALA A 5 -13.34 6.69 -15.42
C ALA A 5 -14.34 7.72 -15.97
N GLU A 6 -15.62 7.60 -15.59
CA GLU A 6 -16.59 8.67 -15.82
C GLU A 6 -16.17 9.88 -14.98
N LEU A 7 -15.85 10.98 -15.66
CA LEU A 7 -15.51 12.25 -15.03
C LEU A 7 -16.80 12.96 -14.59
N ASN A 8 -17.34 12.57 -13.46
CA ASN A 8 -18.44 13.27 -12.83
C ASN A 8 -17.92 14.36 -11.86
N GLU A 9 -18.79 15.25 -11.42
CA GLU A 9 -18.44 16.38 -10.54
C GLU A 9 -17.81 15.91 -9.22
N GLU A 10 -18.29 14.81 -8.64
CA GLU A 10 -17.73 14.24 -7.41
C GLU A 10 -16.31 13.74 -7.61
N TYR A 11 -16.04 13.06 -8.72
CA TYR A 11 -14.70 12.60 -9.06
C TYR A 11 -13.74 13.78 -9.24
N ILE A 12 -14.17 14.82 -9.97
CA ILE A 12 -13.36 16.02 -10.21
C ILE A 12 -13.04 16.72 -8.89
N ALA A 13 -14.04 16.92 -8.02
CA ALA A 13 -13.84 17.56 -6.72
C ALA A 13 -12.85 16.77 -5.84
N ARG A 14 -12.94 15.44 -5.79
CA ARG A 14 -11.98 14.60 -5.03
C ARG A 14 -10.57 14.65 -5.62
N MET A 15 -10.45 14.67 -6.94
CA MET A 15 -9.17 14.81 -7.62
C MET A 15 -8.53 16.17 -7.30
N GLU A 16 -9.29 17.25 -7.34
CA GLU A 16 -8.83 18.60 -6.98
C GLU A 16 -8.37 18.68 -5.52
N ASP A 17 -9.09 18.07 -4.59
CA ASP A 17 -8.69 17.97 -3.18
C ASP A 17 -7.33 17.28 -3.01
N VAL A 18 -7.10 16.18 -3.72
CA VAL A 18 -5.83 15.46 -3.69
C VAL A 18 -4.70 16.29 -4.31
N LEU A 19 -4.95 16.92 -5.45
CA LEU A 19 -3.96 17.81 -6.11
C LEU A 19 -3.60 19.00 -5.21
N ALA A 20 -4.58 19.62 -4.58
CA ALA A 20 -4.37 20.71 -3.62
C ALA A 20 -3.49 20.30 -2.43
N LEU A 21 -3.61 19.05 -1.94
CA LEU A 21 -2.71 18.51 -0.92
C LEU A 21 -1.26 18.36 -1.42
N TYR A 22 -1.08 17.94 -2.68
CA TYR A 22 0.25 17.79 -3.27
C TYR A 22 0.92 19.13 -3.61
N GLU A 23 0.17 20.16 -3.92
CA GLU A 23 0.70 21.50 -4.18
C GLU A 23 1.20 22.20 -2.92
N ARG A 24 0.61 21.91 -1.75
CA ARG A 24 1.02 22.53 -0.49
C ARG A 24 2.50 22.28 -0.20
N PRO A 25 3.24 23.27 0.35
CA PRO A 25 4.60 23.03 0.80
C PRO A 25 4.65 21.98 1.91
N TYR A 26 5.77 21.28 2.05
CA TYR A 26 5.97 20.30 3.11
C TYR A 26 5.83 20.93 4.50
N ARG A 27 5.06 20.28 5.37
CA ARG A 27 4.90 20.64 6.79
C ARG A 27 4.95 19.37 7.62
N SER A 28 5.97 19.25 8.48
CA SER A 28 6.14 18.10 9.37
C SER A 28 4.98 17.89 10.35
N ALA A 29 4.30 18.98 10.74
CA ALA A 29 3.11 18.92 11.59
C ALA A 29 1.83 18.49 10.87
N GLU A 30 1.83 18.45 9.54
CA GLU A 30 0.68 18.08 8.70
C GLU A 30 1.15 17.19 7.52
N PRO A 31 1.72 16.00 7.80
CA PRO A 31 2.22 15.12 6.75
C PRO A 31 1.08 14.63 5.83
N VAL A 32 1.42 14.47 4.55
CA VAL A 32 0.55 13.86 3.54
C VAL A 32 1.05 12.45 3.29
N ILE A 33 0.21 11.48 3.61
CA ILE A 33 0.54 10.05 3.57
C ILE A 33 -0.35 9.37 2.53
N CYS A 34 0.25 8.65 1.61
CA CYS A 34 -0.45 7.75 0.70
C CYS A 34 -0.41 6.33 1.27
N LEU A 35 -1.55 5.67 1.30
CA LEU A 35 -1.67 4.29 1.76
C LEU A 35 -2.41 3.49 0.71
N ASP A 36 -1.87 2.32 0.36
CA ASP A 36 -2.44 1.40 -0.62
C ASP A 36 -2.24 -0.05 -0.18
N GLU A 37 -3.06 -0.97 -0.69
CA GLU A 37 -2.98 -2.39 -0.41
C GLU A 37 -2.68 -3.19 -1.67
N LYS A 38 -1.72 -4.13 -1.52
CA LYS A 38 -1.39 -5.09 -2.55
C LYS A 38 -1.55 -6.52 -2.06
N PRO A 39 -2.55 -7.27 -2.56
CA PRO A 39 -2.61 -8.71 -2.31
C PRO A 39 -1.46 -9.42 -3.04
N VAL A 40 -0.84 -10.37 -2.34
CA VAL A 40 0.27 -11.17 -2.85
C VAL A 40 -0.07 -12.64 -2.71
N CYS A 41 0.05 -13.39 -3.79
CA CYS A 41 -0.03 -14.84 -3.76
C CYS A 41 1.31 -15.43 -3.29
N LEU A 42 1.26 -16.24 -2.24
CA LEU A 42 2.44 -16.94 -1.73
C LEU A 42 2.67 -18.21 -2.54
N HIS A 43 3.89 -18.35 -3.05
CA HIS A 43 4.30 -19.50 -3.85
C HIS A 43 5.45 -20.23 -3.17
N ASP A 44 5.45 -21.56 -3.30
CA ASP A 44 6.56 -22.43 -2.93
C ASP A 44 7.02 -23.23 -4.16
N ASP A 45 8.29 -23.47 -4.27
CA ASP A 45 8.83 -24.22 -5.41
C ASP A 45 8.47 -25.72 -5.27
N VAL A 46 7.96 -26.32 -6.34
CA VAL A 46 7.69 -27.77 -6.37
C VAL A 46 9.00 -28.56 -6.36
N ARG A 47 10.03 -28.04 -7.02
CA ARG A 47 11.37 -28.59 -7.07
C ARG A 47 12.38 -27.52 -6.63
N PRO A 48 13.37 -27.87 -5.80
CA PRO A 48 14.37 -26.91 -5.36
C PRO A 48 15.16 -26.37 -6.55
N GLY A 49 15.30 -25.03 -6.58
CA GLY A 49 16.12 -24.37 -7.59
C GLY A 49 17.59 -24.76 -7.50
N ARG A 50 18.33 -24.67 -8.60
CA ARG A 50 19.78 -24.90 -8.66
C ARG A 50 20.47 -23.53 -8.66
N PRO A 51 21.35 -23.22 -7.69
CA PRO A 51 22.09 -21.97 -7.66
C PRO A 51 23.07 -21.87 -8.83
N ALA A 52 23.47 -20.66 -9.18
CA ALA A 52 24.52 -20.41 -10.16
C ALA A 52 25.85 -20.99 -9.67
N ARG A 53 26.62 -21.55 -10.58
CA ARG A 53 28.02 -22.06 -10.38
C ARG A 53 28.85 -21.60 -11.55
N PRO A 54 30.20 -21.57 -11.45
CA PRO A 54 31.06 -21.26 -12.57
C PRO A 54 30.73 -22.15 -13.80
N GLY A 55 30.44 -21.53 -14.95
CA GLY A 55 30.02 -22.22 -16.17
C GLY A 55 28.55 -22.66 -16.21
N HIS A 56 27.74 -22.45 -15.15
CA HIS A 56 26.32 -22.82 -15.09
C HIS A 56 25.48 -21.69 -14.54
N ILE A 57 24.44 -21.31 -15.28
CA ILE A 57 23.43 -20.32 -14.82
C ILE A 57 22.55 -20.91 -13.73
N ALA A 58 21.99 -20.05 -12.87
CA ALA A 58 20.93 -20.45 -11.95
C ALA A 58 19.71 -20.97 -12.74
N LYS A 59 19.11 -22.05 -12.23
CA LYS A 59 17.89 -22.64 -12.82
C LYS A 59 16.82 -22.71 -11.76
N ARG A 60 15.61 -22.26 -12.10
CA ARG A 60 14.41 -22.39 -11.30
C ARG A 60 13.31 -23.03 -12.15
N ASP A 61 12.53 -23.92 -11.55
CA ASP A 61 11.39 -24.53 -12.21
C ASP A 61 10.26 -23.51 -12.38
N ASN A 62 9.49 -23.64 -13.44
CA ASN A 62 8.28 -22.84 -13.67
C ASN A 62 7.08 -23.34 -12.85
N GLU A 63 7.13 -24.59 -12.38
CA GLU A 63 6.10 -25.15 -11.53
C GLU A 63 6.22 -24.62 -10.11
N TYR A 64 5.12 -24.14 -9.57
CA TYR A 64 5.01 -23.68 -8.19
C TYR A 64 3.74 -24.17 -7.53
N ARG A 65 3.79 -24.30 -6.23
CA ARG A 65 2.63 -24.59 -5.39
C ARG A 65 2.13 -23.31 -4.75
N ARG A 66 0.82 -23.05 -4.81
CA ARG A 66 0.22 -21.93 -4.09
C ARG A 66 0.13 -22.24 -2.59
N CYS A 67 0.66 -21.36 -1.77
CA CYS A 67 0.72 -21.47 -0.31
C CYS A 67 -0.18 -20.46 0.40
N GLY A 68 -1.20 -19.96 -0.29
CA GLY A 68 -2.13 -18.98 0.25
C GLY A 68 -1.89 -17.57 -0.29
N THR A 69 -2.48 -16.60 0.39
CA THR A 69 -2.35 -15.17 0.07
C THR A 69 -1.96 -14.39 1.31
N ALA A 70 -1.19 -13.36 1.11
CA ALA A 70 -0.92 -12.32 2.09
C ALA A 70 -1.29 -10.95 1.51
N ASN A 71 -1.29 -9.92 2.32
CA ASN A 71 -1.51 -8.56 1.88
C ASN A 71 -0.37 -7.66 2.36
N ILE A 72 0.03 -6.71 1.53
CA ILE A 72 1.03 -5.70 1.88
C ILE A 72 0.34 -4.35 1.89
N PHE A 73 0.32 -3.69 3.05
CA PHE A 73 0.00 -2.27 3.14
C PHE A 73 1.27 -1.48 2.88
N ALA A 74 1.24 -0.66 1.84
CA ALA A 74 2.31 0.25 1.46
C ALA A 74 1.96 1.67 1.92
N VAL A 75 2.86 2.28 2.67
CA VAL A 75 2.70 3.63 3.22
C VAL A 75 3.83 4.49 2.70
N VAL A 76 3.48 5.61 2.07
CA VAL A 76 4.44 6.53 1.47
C VAL A 76 4.13 7.96 1.91
N GLU A 77 5.14 8.71 2.35
CA GLU A 77 5.11 10.16 2.52
C GLU A 77 5.88 10.80 1.36
N PRO A 78 5.22 11.17 0.24
CA PRO A 78 5.92 11.56 -0.99
C PRO A 78 6.81 12.78 -0.79
N LYS A 79 6.36 13.75 -0.01
CA LYS A 79 7.07 15.02 0.20
C LYS A 79 8.32 14.90 1.08
N ALA A 80 8.36 13.89 1.95
CA ALA A 80 9.53 13.62 2.80
C ALA A 80 10.40 12.48 2.25
N GLY A 81 9.97 11.80 1.18
CA GLY A 81 10.66 10.65 0.61
C GLY A 81 10.71 9.45 1.56
N ARG A 82 9.76 9.33 2.49
CA ARG A 82 9.69 8.24 3.47
C ARG A 82 8.70 7.18 3.01
N HIS A 83 9.02 5.93 3.27
CA HIS A 83 8.10 4.82 3.03
C HIS A 83 8.32 3.69 4.03
N TRP A 84 7.29 2.93 4.29
CA TRP A 84 7.36 1.67 5.01
C TRP A 84 6.23 0.74 4.58
N ASN A 85 6.39 -0.56 4.82
CA ASN A 85 5.43 -1.57 4.43
C ASN A 85 5.06 -2.44 5.63
N CYS A 86 3.85 -2.98 5.61
CA CYS A 86 3.37 -3.91 6.61
C CYS A 86 2.70 -5.10 5.92
N ALA A 87 3.27 -6.28 6.09
CA ALA A 87 2.65 -7.51 5.65
C ALA A 87 1.59 -7.97 6.66
N THR A 88 0.43 -8.35 6.17
CA THR A 88 -0.70 -8.86 6.96
C THR A 88 -1.27 -10.12 6.31
N PRO A 89 -1.92 -11.00 7.09
CA PRO A 89 -2.54 -12.22 6.53
C PRO A 89 -3.64 -11.91 5.51
N ASN A 90 -4.31 -10.78 5.64
CA ASN A 90 -5.40 -10.34 4.77
C ASN A 90 -5.56 -8.82 4.83
N ARG A 91 -6.46 -8.27 4.01
CA ARG A 91 -6.83 -6.85 3.96
C ARG A 91 -8.15 -6.56 4.70
N SER A 92 -8.39 -7.18 5.85
CA SER A 92 -9.61 -6.90 6.62
C SER A 92 -9.56 -5.52 7.27
N ALA A 93 -10.74 -4.99 7.63
CA ALA A 93 -10.87 -3.72 8.36
C ALA A 93 -10.07 -3.73 9.69
N ALA A 94 -9.99 -4.86 10.37
CA ALA A 94 -9.19 -5.00 11.58
C ALA A 94 -7.68 -4.85 11.32
N GLN A 95 -7.17 -5.38 10.21
CA GLN A 95 -5.76 -5.21 9.82
C GLN A 95 -5.50 -3.77 9.39
N PHE A 96 -6.41 -3.16 8.64
CA PHE A 96 -6.34 -1.75 8.30
C PHE A 96 -6.28 -0.87 9.55
N ALA A 97 -7.15 -1.09 10.54
CA ALA A 97 -7.14 -0.34 11.79
C ALA A 97 -5.79 -0.44 12.54
N ARG A 98 -5.18 -1.65 12.58
CA ARG A 98 -3.83 -1.84 13.16
C ARG A 98 -2.75 -1.07 12.40
N VAL A 99 -2.82 -1.07 11.07
CA VAL A 99 -1.88 -0.30 10.23
C VAL A 99 -2.08 1.19 10.46
N ALA A 100 -3.31 1.68 10.54
CA ALA A 100 -3.63 3.08 10.83
C ALA A 100 -3.11 3.51 12.23
N GLN A 101 -3.26 2.67 13.26
CA GLN A 101 -2.69 2.92 14.58
C GLN A 101 -1.16 3.02 14.54
N ARG A 102 -0.50 2.11 13.82
CA ARG A 102 0.96 2.17 13.63
C ARG A 102 1.38 3.42 12.87
N LEU A 103 0.61 3.82 11.86
CA LEU A 103 0.85 5.05 11.12
C LEU A 103 0.81 6.26 12.05
N VAL A 104 -0.22 6.39 12.88
CA VAL A 104 -0.31 7.49 13.85
C VAL A 104 0.89 7.48 14.81
N ALA A 105 1.33 6.31 15.28
CA ALA A 105 2.48 6.18 16.16
C ALA A 105 3.81 6.61 15.50
N HIS A 106 3.93 6.55 14.17
CA HIS A 106 5.10 7.06 13.44
C HIS A 106 5.17 8.59 13.37
N TYR A 107 4.05 9.29 13.63
CA TYR A 107 3.94 10.74 13.55
C TYR A 107 3.46 11.37 14.86
N PRO A 108 4.18 11.18 16.00
CA PRO A 108 3.72 11.59 17.32
C PRO A 108 3.58 13.11 17.48
N PHE A 109 4.25 13.88 16.63
CA PHE A 109 4.21 15.36 16.66
C PHE A 109 3.32 15.96 15.58
N ALA A 110 2.63 15.11 14.78
CA ALA A 110 1.71 15.60 13.78
C ALA A 110 0.44 16.13 14.44
N ARG A 111 0.06 17.35 14.09
CA ARG A 111 -1.22 17.95 14.49
C ARG A 111 -2.38 17.33 13.70
N LYS A 112 -2.13 17.00 12.44
CA LYS A 112 -3.09 16.42 11.50
C LYS A 112 -2.34 15.57 10.48
N ILE A 113 -2.83 14.37 10.21
CA ILE A 113 -2.31 13.52 9.13
C ILE A 113 -3.34 13.55 7.99
N HIS A 114 -2.89 13.94 6.80
CA HIS A 114 -3.69 13.85 5.58
C HIS A 114 -3.45 12.48 4.96
N LEU A 115 -4.46 11.62 4.98
CA LEU A 115 -4.38 10.27 4.45
C LEU A 115 -5.05 10.21 3.08
N VAL A 116 -4.27 9.87 2.06
CA VAL A 116 -4.72 9.65 0.69
C VAL A 116 -4.77 8.15 0.44
N MET A 117 -5.92 7.62 0.10
CA MET A 117 -6.17 6.20 -0.16
C MET A 117 -7.32 6.04 -1.15
N ASP A 118 -7.44 4.85 -1.74
CA ASP A 118 -8.57 4.52 -2.58
C ASP A 118 -9.87 4.35 -1.76
N ASN A 119 -10.98 4.18 -2.44
CA ASN A 119 -12.31 4.10 -1.80
C ASN A 119 -12.73 2.64 -1.51
N LEU A 120 -11.84 1.81 -0.97
CA LEU A 120 -12.20 0.46 -0.57
C LEU A 120 -13.13 0.43 0.66
N ASN A 121 -14.06 -0.50 0.67
CA ASN A 121 -15.05 -0.66 1.75
C ASN A 121 -14.43 -0.94 3.14
N ILE A 122 -13.16 -1.36 3.20
CA ILE A 122 -12.43 -1.60 4.46
C ILE A 122 -12.04 -0.29 5.18
N HIS A 123 -12.07 0.85 4.48
CA HIS A 123 -11.68 2.16 4.99
C HIS A 123 -12.86 2.91 5.65
N CYS A 124 -13.88 2.21 6.12
CA CYS A 124 -15.04 2.88 6.73
C CYS A 124 -14.71 3.38 8.15
N ARG A 125 -15.38 4.47 8.57
CA ARG A 125 -15.22 5.09 9.91
C ARG A 125 -15.45 4.11 11.07
N LYS A 126 -16.24 3.05 10.87
CA LYS A 126 -16.50 2.03 11.90
C LYS A 126 -15.30 1.11 12.14
N SER A 127 -14.26 1.19 11.31
CA SER A 127 -13.03 0.37 11.40
C SER A 127 -11.92 1.04 12.19
N LEU A 128 -12.05 2.32 12.48
CA LEU A 128 -11.13 3.16 13.25
C LEU A 128 -11.68 3.46 14.63
#